data_5d93121b3fc778ad24ba776517254e8c
#
_entry.id   5d93121b3fc778ad24ba776517254e8c
#
_cell.length_a   1.000
_cell.length_b   1.000
_cell.length_c   1.000
_cell.angle_alpha   90.00
_cell.angle_beta   90.00
_cell.angle_gamma   90.00
#
_symmetry.space_group_name_H-M   'P 1'
#
loop_
_entity.id
_entity.type
_entity.pdbx_description
1 polymer ?
#
loop_
_entity_poly.entity_id
_entity_poly.type
_entity_poly.pdbx_seq_one_letter_code
_entity_poly.pdbx_strand_id
1 'polypeptide(L)' 'MNDETRKLAITIAAAIFAAKSLSEWDGRRSPRAVVAVANAVEKAQFLISIIEGKA' A
#
# COMPACT_ATOMS: atom_id res chain seq x y z
N MET A 1 5.10 -6.59 -16.09
CA MET A 1 3.77 -6.59 -15.44
C MET A 1 2.93 -5.50 -16.08
N ASN A 2 1.69 -5.79 -16.48
CA ASN A 2 0.84 -4.77 -17.08
C ASN A 2 0.27 -3.84 -16.00
N ASP A 3 -0.32 -2.72 -16.42
CA ASP A 3 -0.78 -1.69 -15.50
C ASP A 3 -1.85 -2.21 -14.53
N GLU A 4 -2.78 -3.01 -15.00
CA GLU A 4 -3.85 -3.53 -14.16
C GLU A 4 -3.31 -4.50 -13.11
N THR A 5 -2.45 -5.42 -13.53
CA THR A 5 -1.81 -6.36 -12.61
C THR A 5 -0.95 -5.61 -11.60
N ARG A 6 -0.23 -4.58 -12.06
CA ARG A 6 0.59 -3.77 -11.18
C ARG A 6 -0.26 -3.05 -10.13
N LYS A 7 -1.38 -2.48 -10.52
CA LYS A 7 -2.30 -1.82 -9.59
C LYS A 7 -2.85 -2.79 -8.56
N LEU A 8 -3.24 -3.98 -9.00
CA LEU A 8 -3.71 -5.02 -8.08
C LEU A 8 -2.63 -5.44 -7.10
N ALA A 9 -1.41 -5.65 -7.59
CA ALA A 9 -0.28 -6.03 -6.73
C ALA A 9 0.01 -4.94 -5.71
N ILE A 10 0.01 -3.67 -6.12
CA ILE A 10 0.24 -2.54 -5.21
C ILE A 10 -0.88 -2.48 -4.17
N THR A 11 -2.13 -2.68 -4.58
CA THR A 11 -3.28 -2.65 -3.67
C THR A 11 -3.15 -3.72 -2.60
N ILE A 12 -2.82 -4.94 -2.98
CA ILE A 12 -2.66 -6.05 -2.04
C ILE A 12 -1.50 -5.81 -1.10
N ALA A 13 -0.34 -5.39 -1.64
CA ALA A 13 0.84 -5.11 -0.83
C ALA A 13 0.58 -3.94 0.13
N ALA A 14 -0.09 -2.90 -0.35
CA ALA A 14 -0.44 -1.75 0.50
C ALA A 14 -1.37 -2.18 1.64
N ALA A 15 -2.32 -3.07 1.36
CA ALA A 15 -3.22 -3.59 2.39
C ALA A 15 -2.44 -4.32 3.48
N ILE A 16 -1.43 -5.11 3.10
CA ILE A 16 -0.58 -5.82 4.05
C ILE A 16 0.23 -4.84 4.89
N PHE A 17 0.86 -3.85 4.24
CA PHE A 17 1.65 -2.84 4.95
C PHE A 17 0.80 -1.98 5.88
N ALA A 18 -0.45 -1.69 5.50
CA ALA A 18 -1.35 -0.88 6.28
C ALA A 18 -2.02 -1.65 7.42
N ALA A 19 -2.08 -2.96 7.33
CA ALA A 19 -2.85 -3.79 8.28
C ALA A 19 -2.49 -3.51 9.74
N LYS A 20 -1.20 -3.41 10.04
CA LYS A 20 -0.74 -3.12 11.39
C LYS A 20 -1.16 -1.73 11.84
N SER A 21 -0.99 -0.74 10.97
CA SER A 21 -1.32 0.65 11.29
C SER A 21 -2.82 0.85 11.47
N LEU A 22 -3.62 0.04 10.77
CA LEU A 22 -5.08 0.15 10.80
C LEU A 22 -5.74 -0.84 11.75
N SER A 23 -4.96 -1.62 12.48
CA SER A 23 -5.52 -2.64 13.39
C SER A 23 -6.40 -2.05 14.48
N GLU A 24 -6.16 -0.81 14.88
CA GLU A 24 -6.96 -0.10 15.87
C GLU A 24 -7.89 0.93 15.26
N TRP A 25 -8.00 0.91 13.93
CA TRP A 25 -8.85 1.87 13.21
C TRP A 25 -10.32 1.57 13.45
N ASP A 26 -11.08 2.61 13.76
CA ASP A 26 -12.51 2.51 14.07
C ASP A 26 -13.42 2.54 12.83
N GLY A 27 -12.85 2.54 11.64
CA GLY A 27 -13.60 2.60 10.40
C GLY A 27 -13.86 4.00 9.88
N ARG A 28 -13.47 5.02 10.61
CA ARG A 28 -13.68 6.41 10.21
C ARG A 28 -12.50 6.91 9.38
N ARG A 29 -12.81 7.72 8.37
CA ARG A 29 -11.76 8.38 7.63
C ARG A 29 -11.18 9.50 8.48
N SER A 30 -9.92 9.37 8.84
CA SER A 30 -9.21 10.37 9.63
C SER A 30 -7.89 10.71 8.94
N PRO A 31 -7.29 11.88 9.25
CA PRO A 31 -5.98 12.22 8.68
C PRO A 31 -4.92 11.15 8.98
N ARG A 32 -4.97 10.56 10.17
CA ARG A 32 -4.03 9.50 10.55
C ARG A 32 -4.19 8.25 9.68
N ALA A 33 -5.43 7.85 9.42
CA ALA A 33 -5.70 6.70 8.56
C ALA A 33 -5.25 6.96 7.12
N VAL A 34 -5.53 8.17 6.61
CA VAL A 34 -5.12 8.56 5.26
C VAL A 34 -3.60 8.53 5.13
N VAL A 35 -2.86 9.06 6.10
CA VAL A 35 -1.40 9.04 6.09
C VAL A 35 -0.87 7.62 6.14
N ALA A 36 -1.46 6.75 6.97
CA ALA A 36 -1.05 5.36 7.07
C ALA A 36 -1.21 4.64 5.74
N VAL A 37 -2.34 4.85 5.06
CA VAL A 37 -2.58 4.24 3.74
C VAL A 37 -1.62 4.80 2.70
N ALA A 38 -1.40 6.11 2.68
CA ALA A 38 -0.46 6.73 1.74
C ALA A 38 0.95 6.17 1.90
N ASN A 39 1.42 6.02 3.13
CA ASN A 39 2.74 5.43 3.40
C ASN A 39 2.80 3.98 2.95
N ALA A 40 1.73 3.22 3.17
CA ALA A 40 1.66 1.83 2.74
C ALA A 40 1.72 1.72 1.21
N VAL A 41 1.05 2.61 0.50
CA VAL A 41 1.08 2.64 -0.96
C VAL A 41 2.48 2.95 -1.47
N GLU A 42 3.19 3.91 -0.86
CA GLU A 42 4.58 4.21 -1.24
C GLU A 42 5.48 3.00 -1.06
N LYS A 43 5.37 2.32 0.07
CA LYS A 43 6.15 1.10 0.33
C LYS A 43 5.82 0.00 -0.67
N ALA A 44 4.55 -0.15 -1.01
CA ALA A 44 4.11 -1.14 -1.99
C ALA A 44 4.68 -0.84 -3.37
N GLN A 45 4.66 0.43 -3.79
CA GLN A 45 5.24 0.84 -5.07
C GLN A 45 6.73 0.56 -5.12
N PHE A 46 7.45 0.85 -4.04
CA PHE A 46 8.88 0.56 -3.95
C PHE A 46 9.14 -0.94 -4.07
N LEU A 47 8.38 -1.75 -3.35
CA LEU A 47 8.49 -3.21 -3.41
C LEU A 47 8.28 -3.73 -4.83
N ILE A 48 7.22 -3.27 -5.48
CA ILE A 48 6.90 -3.71 -6.85
C ILE A 48 8.00 -3.26 -7.82
N SER A 49 8.56 -2.06 -7.64
CA SER A 49 9.65 -1.57 -8.48
C SER A 49 10.89 -2.47 -8.38
N ILE A 50 11.20 -2.93 -7.17
CA ILE A 50 12.32 -3.87 -6.97
C ILE A 50 12.04 -5.20 -7.66
N ILE A 51 10.83 -5.72 -7.53
CA ILE A 51 10.43 -6.98 -8.16
C ILE A 51 10.54 -6.87 -9.68
N GLU A 52 10.17 -5.71 -10.23
CA GLU A 52 10.26 -5.46 -11.67
C GLU A 52 11.68 -5.13 -12.15
N GLY A 53 12.63 -5.02 -11.22
CA GLY A 53 14.01 -4.69 -11.56
C GLY A 53 14.25 -3.23 -11.89
N LYS A 54 13.39 -2.33 -11.43
CA LYS A 54 13.45 -0.90 -11.74
C LYS A 54 13.95 -0.04 -10.59
N ALA A 55 14.34 -0.64 -9.51
CA ALA A 55 14.79 0.09 -8.34
C ALA A 55 16.12 0.78 -8.56
#